data_7722ad9157d5487745c9cbb6501b1185
#
_entry.id   7722ad9157d5487745c9cbb6501b1185
#
_cell.length_a   1.000
_cell.length_b   1.000
_cell.length_c   1.000
_cell.angle_alpha   90.00
_cell.angle_beta   90.00
_cell.angle_gamma   90.00
#
_symmetry.space_group_name_H-M   'P 1'
#
loop_
_entity.id
_entity.type
_entity.pdbx_description
1 polymer ?
#
loop_
_entity_poly.entity_id
_entity_poly.type
_entity_poly.pdbx_seq_one_letter_code
_entity_poly.pdbx_strand_id
1 'polypeptide(L)'
;YVGSIEINVGGMASGDVIALVNYMNQILVELVKLANLIVQVSKALACAGRVQAVLDTEPGMEFPASLKGEAPADKAGDAVRFDHVSLTYAGAGAPSLTDISFTAKRGQTIGVIGGTGSGKSSLINLIPRFYDATEGTVEILGRPAQEYPRAALRGSVAVVMQKAQLFGGTIRSNLLWGNKDAVD
;
A
#
# COMPACT_ATOMS: atom_id res chain seq x y z
N TYR A 1 -55.46 -18.28 26.90
CA TYR A 1 -56.59 -19.15 27.23
C TYR A 1 -56.32 -19.92 28.53
N VAL A 2 -55.18 -20.59 28.68
CA VAL A 2 -54.83 -21.34 29.91
C VAL A 2 -54.72 -20.42 31.12
N GLY A 3 -54.05 -19.27 31.01
CA GLY A 3 -53.88 -18.28 32.08
C GLY A 3 -55.21 -17.72 32.61
N SER A 4 -56.25 -17.55 31.74
CA SER A 4 -57.55 -17.08 32.19
C SER A 4 -58.32 -18.15 32.94
N ILE A 5 -58.12 -19.43 32.66
CA ILE A 5 -58.69 -20.55 33.41
C ILE A 5 -58.07 -20.63 34.81
N GLU A 6 -56.73 -20.52 34.90
CA GLU A 6 -56.02 -20.59 36.17
C GLU A 6 -56.35 -19.42 37.10
N ILE A 7 -56.61 -18.22 36.57
CA ILE A 7 -57.10 -17.06 37.36
C ILE A 7 -58.50 -17.36 37.93
N ASN A 8 -59.40 -17.93 37.10
CA ASN A 8 -60.76 -18.23 37.54
C ASN A 8 -60.85 -19.35 38.59
N VAL A 9 -59.90 -20.26 38.59
CA VAL A 9 -59.79 -21.35 39.60
C VAL A 9 -59.04 -20.90 40.86
N GLY A 10 -58.49 -19.67 40.87
CA GLY A 10 -57.75 -19.11 41.99
C GLY A 10 -56.31 -19.60 42.14
N GLY A 11 -55.75 -20.25 41.11
CA GLY A 11 -54.40 -20.80 41.10
C GLY A 11 -53.33 -19.77 40.83
N MET A 12 -53.64 -18.62 40.16
CA MET A 12 -52.69 -17.54 39.82
C MET A 12 -53.36 -16.17 39.97
N ALA A 13 -52.59 -15.18 40.43
CA ALA A 13 -53.06 -13.80 40.40
C ALA A 13 -52.99 -13.22 38.97
N SER A 14 -53.87 -12.29 38.64
CA SER A 14 -53.89 -11.63 37.33
C SER A 14 -52.56 -10.96 36.98
N GLY A 15 -51.82 -10.47 37.99
CA GLY A 15 -50.48 -9.90 37.84
C GLY A 15 -49.44 -10.90 37.39
N ASP A 16 -49.52 -12.16 37.83
CA ASP A 16 -48.55 -13.20 37.51
C ASP A 16 -48.65 -13.59 36.02
N VAL A 17 -49.86 -13.63 35.45
CA VAL A 17 -50.09 -13.92 34.05
C VAL A 17 -49.49 -12.80 33.16
N ILE A 18 -49.68 -11.53 33.56
CA ILE A 18 -49.11 -10.38 32.86
C ILE A 18 -47.58 -10.42 32.93
N ALA A 19 -47.04 -10.72 34.09
CA ALA A 19 -45.57 -10.83 34.28
C ALA A 19 -44.99 -11.96 33.39
N LEU A 20 -45.68 -13.10 33.34
CA LEU A 20 -45.24 -14.24 32.53
C LEU A 20 -45.23 -13.93 31.02
N VAL A 21 -46.24 -13.22 30.51
CA VAL A 21 -46.28 -12.76 29.12
C VAL A 21 -45.16 -11.76 28.83
N ASN A 22 -44.90 -10.84 29.76
CA ASN A 22 -43.81 -9.88 29.61
C ASN A 22 -42.44 -10.58 29.59
N TYR A 23 -42.19 -11.54 30.48
CA TYR A 23 -40.94 -12.34 30.46
C TYR A 23 -40.78 -13.14 29.16
N MET A 24 -41.87 -13.77 28.66
CA MET A 24 -41.80 -14.46 27.37
C MET A 24 -41.42 -13.52 26.23
N ASN A 25 -42.03 -12.34 26.18
CA ASN A 25 -41.64 -11.32 25.17
C ASN A 25 -40.21 -10.88 25.32
N GLN A 26 -39.73 -10.66 26.56
CA GLN A 26 -38.36 -10.28 26.80
C GLN A 26 -37.38 -11.38 26.39
N ILE A 27 -37.66 -12.65 26.66
CA ILE A 27 -36.86 -13.79 26.22
C ILE A 27 -36.74 -13.82 24.68
N LEU A 28 -37.85 -13.62 23.99
CA LEU A 28 -37.85 -13.58 22.51
C LEU A 28 -36.98 -12.46 21.97
N VAL A 29 -37.06 -11.27 22.56
CA VAL A 29 -36.22 -10.13 22.16
C VAL A 29 -34.73 -10.44 22.39
N GLU A 30 -34.41 -11.04 23.54
CA GLU A 30 -33.00 -11.40 23.83
C GLU A 30 -32.49 -12.51 22.92
N LEU A 31 -33.31 -13.47 22.52
CA LEU A 31 -32.93 -14.49 21.54
C LEU A 31 -32.62 -13.86 20.17
N VAL A 32 -33.42 -12.90 19.72
CA VAL A 32 -33.17 -12.18 18.47
C VAL A 32 -31.85 -11.37 18.56
N LYS A 33 -31.62 -10.72 19.70
CA LYS A 33 -30.31 -10.01 19.91
C LYS A 33 -29.13 -10.97 19.87
N LEU A 34 -29.25 -12.14 20.48
CA LEU A 34 -28.21 -13.18 20.46
C LEU A 34 -27.94 -13.66 19.03
N ALA A 35 -28.96 -13.92 18.23
CA ALA A 35 -28.81 -14.29 16.83
C ALA A 35 -28.08 -13.20 16.03
N ASN A 36 -28.44 -11.94 16.22
CA ASN A 36 -27.77 -10.81 15.58
C ASN A 36 -26.31 -10.67 16.03
N LEU A 37 -26.01 -10.92 17.30
CA LEU A 37 -24.65 -10.91 17.84
C LEU A 37 -23.77 -11.94 17.12
N ILE A 38 -24.26 -13.17 16.92
CA ILE A 38 -23.52 -14.22 16.21
C ILE A 38 -23.17 -13.76 14.78
N VAL A 39 -24.11 -13.14 14.08
CA VAL A 39 -23.87 -12.61 12.73
C VAL A 39 -22.83 -11.50 12.75
N GLN A 40 -22.91 -10.58 13.73
CA GLN A 40 -21.94 -9.48 13.86
C GLN A 40 -20.54 -10.00 14.18
N VAL A 41 -20.39 -10.94 15.09
CA VAL A 41 -19.09 -11.57 15.41
C VAL A 41 -18.51 -12.26 14.19
N SER A 42 -19.32 -13.01 13.44
CA SER A 42 -18.85 -13.67 12.21
C SER A 42 -18.34 -12.68 11.17
N LYS A 43 -19.05 -11.57 10.98
CA LYS A 43 -18.59 -10.47 10.09
C LYS A 43 -17.31 -9.81 10.60
N ALA A 44 -17.21 -9.56 11.91
CA ALA A 44 -16.04 -8.95 12.52
C ALA A 44 -14.78 -9.83 12.33
N LEU A 45 -14.90 -11.15 12.52
CA LEU A 45 -13.82 -12.10 12.29
C LEU A 45 -13.37 -12.11 10.82
N ALA A 46 -14.31 -12.10 9.89
CA ALA A 46 -13.98 -12.02 8.46
C ALA A 46 -13.26 -10.72 8.09
N CYS A 47 -13.68 -9.58 8.67
CA CYS A 47 -13.01 -8.29 8.48
C CYS A 47 -11.60 -8.29 9.11
N ALA A 48 -11.46 -8.84 10.32
CA ALA A 48 -10.18 -8.95 11.01
C ALA A 48 -9.16 -9.75 10.18
N GLY A 49 -9.58 -10.87 9.59
CA GLY A 49 -8.72 -11.66 8.70
C GLY A 49 -8.23 -10.88 7.46
N ARG A 50 -9.08 -10.02 6.89
CA ARG A 50 -8.69 -9.16 5.76
C ARG A 50 -7.68 -8.08 6.18
N VAL A 51 -7.88 -7.47 7.32
CA VAL A 51 -6.94 -6.48 7.88
C VAL A 51 -5.61 -7.15 8.20
N GLN A 52 -5.65 -8.31 8.84
CA GLN A 52 -4.46 -9.09 9.17
C GLN A 52 -3.65 -9.44 7.91
N ALA A 53 -4.29 -9.91 6.85
CA ALA A 53 -3.61 -10.23 5.58
C ALA A 53 -2.87 -9.04 4.96
N VAL A 54 -3.40 -7.81 5.12
CA VAL A 54 -2.71 -6.59 4.68
C VAL A 54 -1.52 -6.25 5.58
N LEU A 55 -1.68 -6.40 6.90
CA LEU A 55 -0.62 -6.13 7.87
C LEU A 55 0.54 -7.14 7.78
N ASP A 56 0.22 -8.39 7.44
CA ASP A 56 1.21 -9.46 7.27
C ASP A 56 1.95 -9.39 5.93
N THR A 57 1.54 -8.47 5.04
CA THR A 57 2.23 -8.26 3.76
C THR A 57 3.54 -7.53 4.01
N GLU A 58 4.64 -8.24 3.90
CA GLU A 58 5.97 -7.66 4.00
C GLU A 58 6.31 -6.81 2.77
N PRO A 59 6.97 -5.65 2.95
CA PRO A 59 7.47 -4.86 1.82
C PRO A 59 8.49 -5.68 1.03
N GLY A 60 8.28 -5.82 -0.28
CA GLY A 60 9.19 -6.57 -1.16
C GLY A 60 10.55 -5.92 -1.38
N MET A 61 10.78 -4.70 -0.85
CA MET A 61 12.05 -3.96 -0.97
C MET A 61 12.50 -3.44 0.38
N GLU A 62 13.74 -3.75 0.73
CA GLU A 62 14.41 -3.21 1.91
C GLU A 62 15.30 -2.03 1.54
N PHE A 63 15.32 -1.02 2.39
CA PHE A 63 16.18 0.14 2.25
C PHE A 63 17.10 0.21 3.46
N PRO A 64 18.41 0.45 3.27
CA PRO A 64 19.32 0.66 4.39
C PRO A 64 18.96 1.91 5.19
N ALA A 65 19.24 1.89 6.48
CA ALA A 65 18.96 3.03 7.37
C ALA A 65 19.86 4.24 7.08
N SER A 66 21.10 4.00 6.62
CA SER A 66 22.10 5.05 6.33
C SER A 66 22.97 4.66 5.15
N LEU A 67 23.53 5.68 4.47
CA LEU A 67 24.57 5.50 3.47
C LEU A 67 25.86 4.97 4.12
N LYS A 68 26.48 3.97 3.51
CA LYS A 68 27.77 3.44 3.95
C LYS A 68 28.89 3.91 3.01
N GLY A 69 29.88 4.61 3.55
CA GLY A 69 31.05 5.05 2.81
C GLY A 69 30.78 6.13 1.75
N GLU A 70 31.79 6.52 0.99
CA GLU A 70 31.70 7.44 -0.14
C GLU A 70 31.55 6.69 -1.46
N ALA A 71 30.99 7.36 -2.48
CA ALA A 71 30.92 6.79 -3.83
C ALA A 71 32.33 6.69 -4.43
N PRO A 72 32.65 5.68 -5.26
CA PRO A 72 33.91 5.54 -5.95
C PRO A 72 34.27 6.79 -6.76
N ALA A 73 35.49 7.30 -6.62
CA ALA A 73 35.90 8.54 -7.26
C ALA A 73 35.93 8.46 -8.80
N ASP A 74 36.19 7.30 -9.36
CA ASP A 74 36.17 7.02 -10.80
C ASP A 74 34.77 7.15 -11.45
N LYS A 75 33.72 7.03 -10.65
CA LYS A 75 32.32 7.14 -11.07
C LYS A 75 31.67 8.49 -10.72
N ALA A 76 32.43 9.45 -10.20
CA ALA A 76 31.90 10.75 -9.75
C ALA A 76 31.24 11.59 -10.85
N GLY A 77 31.53 11.31 -12.13
CA GLY A 77 30.94 11.97 -13.30
C GLY A 77 29.63 11.36 -13.76
N ASP A 78 29.32 10.15 -13.33
CA ASP A 78 28.13 9.42 -13.77
C ASP A 78 26.92 9.82 -12.92
N ALA A 79 25.84 10.23 -13.58
CA ALA A 79 24.57 10.50 -12.90
C ALA A 79 23.77 9.22 -12.73
N VAL A 80 23.65 8.41 -13.78
CA VAL A 80 22.94 7.15 -13.80
C VAL A 80 23.71 6.15 -14.66
N ARG A 81 23.85 4.93 -14.18
CA ARG A 81 24.42 3.82 -14.92
C ARG A 81 23.56 2.58 -14.80
N PHE A 82 23.27 1.96 -15.91
CA PHE A 82 22.67 0.64 -16.01
C PHE A 82 23.74 -0.33 -16.48
N ASP A 83 23.88 -1.44 -15.77
CA ASP A 83 24.88 -2.47 -16.06
C ASP A 83 24.20 -3.83 -16.12
N HIS A 84 23.99 -4.33 -17.37
CA HIS A 84 23.30 -5.58 -17.67
C HIS A 84 21.96 -5.76 -16.98
N VAL A 85 21.14 -4.71 -16.97
CA VAL A 85 19.89 -4.66 -16.21
C VAL A 85 18.76 -5.36 -16.93
N SER A 86 18.16 -6.34 -16.26
CA SER A 86 16.91 -7.00 -16.67
C SER A 86 15.84 -6.77 -15.61
N LEU A 87 14.58 -6.66 -16.03
CA LEU A 87 13.43 -6.52 -15.14
C LEU A 87 12.28 -7.42 -15.60
N THR A 88 11.85 -8.29 -14.67
CA THR A 88 10.63 -9.07 -14.79
C THR A 88 9.72 -8.72 -13.61
N TYR A 89 8.51 -8.23 -13.88
CA TYR A 89 7.55 -7.94 -12.83
C TYR A 89 7.03 -9.23 -12.19
N ALA A 90 6.73 -9.19 -10.90
CA ALA A 90 6.16 -10.33 -10.18
C ALA A 90 4.87 -10.83 -10.87
N GLY A 91 4.82 -12.11 -11.18
CA GLY A 91 3.70 -12.73 -11.90
C GLY A 91 3.66 -12.49 -13.41
N ALA A 92 4.63 -11.77 -13.99
CA ALA A 92 4.73 -11.62 -15.45
C ALA A 92 5.41 -12.84 -16.07
N GLY A 93 4.87 -13.32 -17.20
CA GLY A 93 5.42 -14.47 -17.96
C GLY A 93 6.62 -14.12 -18.86
N ALA A 94 6.97 -12.83 -19.00
CA ALA A 94 8.06 -12.36 -19.85
C ALA A 94 8.76 -11.14 -19.23
N PRO A 95 10.07 -10.94 -19.47
CA PRO A 95 10.80 -9.77 -19.01
C PRO A 95 10.31 -8.49 -19.71
N SER A 96 10.21 -7.41 -18.94
CA SER A 96 9.90 -6.07 -19.47
C SER A 96 11.13 -5.32 -19.97
N LEU A 97 12.30 -5.67 -19.44
CA LEU A 97 13.61 -5.19 -19.85
C LEU A 97 14.56 -6.37 -19.87
N THR A 98 15.45 -6.41 -20.86
CA THR A 98 16.45 -7.48 -21.02
C THR A 98 17.80 -6.86 -21.34
N ASP A 99 18.79 -7.11 -20.51
CA ASP A 99 20.20 -6.78 -20.71
C ASP A 99 20.46 -5.34 -21.15
N ILE A 100 19.89 -4.38 -20.42
CA ILE A 100 20.04 -2.95 -20.70
C ILE A 100 21.32 -2.42 -20.05
N SER A 101 22.21 -1.85 -20.88
CA SER A 101 23.45 -1.22 -20.42
C SER A 101 23.64 0.13 -21.06
N PHE A 102 23.75 1.20 -20.24
CA PHE A 102 24.12 2.55 -20.66
C PHE A 102 24.58 3.39 -19.47
N THR A 103 25.23 4.51 -19.76
CA THR A 103 25.65 5.49 -18.76
C THR A 103 25.19 6.88 -19.16
N ALA A 104 24.55 7.59 -18.23
CA ALA A 104 24.22 9.00 -18.34
C ALA A 104 25.15 9.83 -17.43
N LYS A 105 25.87 10.77 -18.02
CA LYS A 105 26.75 11.69 -17.27
C LYS A 105 25.95 12.86 -16.69
N ARG A 106 26.49 13.51 -15.68
CA ARG A 106 25.90 14.75 -15.13
C ARG A 106 25.73 15.80 -16.21
N GLY A 107 24.56 16.43 -16.26
CA GLY A 107 24.18 17.43 -17.26
C GLY A 107 23.83 16.87 -18.65
N GLN A 108 23.89 15.56 -18.85
CA GLN A 108 23.52 14.92 -20.10
C GLN A 108 22.00 14.68 -20.16
N THR A 109 21.43 14.90 -21.34
CA THR A 109 20.05 14.52 -21.66
C THR A 109 20.04 13.24 -22.50
N ILE A 110 19.30 12.24 -22.06
CA ILE A 110 19.12 10.98 -22.79
C ILE A 110 17.67 10.87 -23.25
N GLY A 111 17.46 10.67 -24.55
CA GLY A 111 16.17 10.38 -25.15
C GLY A 111 15.93 8.89 -25.24
N VAL A 112 14.81 8.39 -24.66
CA VAL A 112 14.39 7.00 -24.77
C VAL A 112 13.22 6.91 -25.72
N ILE A 113 13.41 6.26 -26.88
CA ILE A 113 12.42 6.15 -27.95
C ILE A 113 11.94 4.70 -28.06
N GLY A 114 10.66 4.51 -28.34
CA GLY A 114 10.08 3.17 -28.53
C GLY A 114 8.56 3.21 -28.54
N GLY A 115 7.93 2.17 -29.05
CA GLY A 115 6.48 2.00 -29.08
C GLY A 115 5.84 1.80 -27.70
N THR A 116 4.53 1.71 -27.66
CA THR A 116 3.80 1.34 -26.45
C THR A 116 4.18 -0.07 -26.01
N GLY A 117 4.43 -0.29 -24.73
CA GLY A 117 4.85 -1.59 -24.20
C GLY A 117 6.34 -1.91 -24.32
N SER A 118 7.19 -1.02 -24.89
CA SER A 118 8.62 -1.27 -25.05
C SER A 118 9.47 -1.12 -23.77
N GLY A 119 8.87 -1.00 -22.60
CA GLY A 119 9.60 -0.94 -21.32
C GLY A 119 10.11 0.44 -20.88
N LYS A 120 9.81 1.55 -21.62
CA LYS A 120 10.30 2.91 -21.27
C LYS A 120 9.96 3.33 -19.85
N SER A 121 8.73 3.14 -19.43
CA SER A 121 8.30 3.46 -18.06
C SER A 121 8.96 2.55 -17.03
N SER A 122 9.18 1.29 -17.38
CA SER A 122 9.89 0.34 -16.52
C SER A 122 11.34 0.76 -16.31
N LEU A 123 12.02 1.20 -17.38
CA LEU A 123 13.38 1.72 -17.29
C LEU A 123 13.47 2.94 -16.34
N ILE A 124 12.57 3.92 -16.54
CA ILE A 124 12.55 5.14 -15.72
C ILE A 124 12.23 4.81 -14.25
N ASN A 125 11.36 3.87 -13.99
CA ASN A 125 10.95 3.49 -12.64
C ASN A 125 12.05 2.77 -11.82
N LEU A 126 13.08 2.23 -12.47
CA LEU A 126 14.24 1.66 -11.80
C LEU A 126 15.16 2.73 -11.19
N ILE A 127 15.21 3.94 -11.76
CA ILE A 127 16.08 5.02 -11.29
C ILE A 127 15.70 5.48 -9.86
N PRO A 128 14.44 5.83 -9.53
CA PRO A 128 14.04 6.15 -8.17
C PRO A 128 13.83 4.90 -7.30
N ARG A 129 14.17 3.73 -7.82
CA ARG A 129 13.98 2.44 -7.16
C ARG A 129 12.51 2.24 -6.74
N PHE A 130 11.57 2.40 -7.70
CA PHE A 130 10.19 1.95 -7.51
C PHE A 130 10.07 0.43 -7.66
N TYR A 131 11.01 -0.17 -8.37
CA TYR A 131 11.24 -1.61 -8.51
C TYR A 131 12.73 -1.89 -8.42
N ASP A 132 13.10 -3.06 -7.96
CA ASP A 132 14.47 -3.57 -8.06
C ASP A 132 14.65 -4.32 -9.39
N ALA A 133 15.83 -4.20 -9.98
CA ALA A 133 16.21 -5.01 -11.13
C ALA A 133 16.21 -6.50 -10.75
N THR A 134 15.76 -7.36 -11.66
CA THR A 134 15.82 -8.81 -11.48
C THR A 134 17.24 -9.32 -11.67
N GLU A 135 17.99 -8.71 -12.60
CA GLU A 135 19.40 -8.96 -12.87
C GLU A 135 20.12 -7.66 -13.18
N GLY A 136 21.43 -7.65 -12.98
CA GLY A 136 22.26 -6.48 -13.21
C GLY A 136 22.18 -5.44 -12.08
N THR A 137 22.75 -4.26 -12.32
CA THR A 137 22.83 -3.20 -11.30
C THR A 137 22.49 -1.83 -11.88
N VAL A 138 21.65 -1.08 -11.16
CA VAL A 138 21.38 0.33 -11.42
C VAL A 138 22.18 1.16 -10.43
N GLU A 139 23.09 2.00 -10.94
CA GLU A 139 23.88 2.91 -10.11
C GLU A 139 23.37 4.35 -10.28
N ILE A 140 23.30 5.06 -9.17
CA ILE A 140 22.93 6.48 -9.10
C ILE A 140 24.08 7.23 -8.45
N LEU A 141 24.59 8.26 -9.12
CA LEU A 141 25.74 9.05 -8.64
C LEU A 141 26.93 8.16 -8.23
N GLY A 142 27.21 7.13 -9.02
CA GLY A 142 28.33 6.19 -8.84
C GLY A 142 28.13 5.12 -7.76
N ARG A 143 26.92 4.92 -7.26
CA ARG A 143 26.60 3.96 -6.21
C ARG A 143 25.36 3.14 -6.57
N PRO A 144 25.30 1.84 -6.27
CA PRO A 144 24.11 1.03 -6.45
C PRO A 144 22.87 1.63 -5.77
N ALA A 145 21.75 1.69 -6.47
CA ALA A 145 20.50 2.24 -5.95
C ALA A 145 20.02 1.51 -4.68
N GLN A 146 20.38 0.24 -4.51
CA GLN A 146 20.05 -0.59 -3.36
C GLN A 146 20.75 -0.17 -2.07
N GLU A 147 21.91 0.52 -2.18
CA GLU A 147 22.66 0.99 -1.03
C GLU A 147 22.17 2.35 -0.48
N TYR A 148 21.22 2.98 -1.16
CA TYR A 148 20.68 4.25 -0.71
C TYR A 148 19.55 4.07 0.31
N PRO A 149 19.55 4.86 1.41
CA PRO A 149 18.35 5.10 2.19
C PRO A 149 17.24 5.69 1.30
N ARG A 150 16.00 5.31 1.52
CA ARG A 150 14.86 5.76 0.71
C ARG A 150 14.80 7.28 0.55
N ALA A 151 14.98 8.02 1.66
CA ALA A 151 14.92 9.47 1.65
C ALA A 151 16.05 10.10 0.81
N ALA A 152 17.29 9.58 0.92
CA ALA A 152 18.43 10.08 0.17
C ALA A 152 18.28 9.82 -1.33
N LEU A 153 17.86 8.63 -1.74
CA LEU A 153 17.64 8.30 -3.15
C LEU A 153 16.55 9.18 -3.76
N ARG A 154 15.40 9.25 -3.12
CA ARG A 154 14.26 10.03 -3.63
C ARG A 154 14.46 11.54 -3.51
N GLY A 155 15.35 12.00 -2.66
CA GLY A 155 15.78 13.39 -2.61
C GLY A 155 16.74 13.77 -3.74
N SER A 156 17.47 12.81 -4.34
CA SER A 156 18.40 13.03 -5.45
C SER A 156 17.78 12.84 -6.84
N VAL A 157 16.57 12.24 -6.93
CA VAL A 157 15.90 11.92 -8.19
C VAL A 157 14.49 12.49 -8.20
N ALA A 158 14.17 13.30 -9.21
CA ALA A 158 12.82 13.79 -9.45
C ALA A 158 12.20 13.07 -10.67
N VAL A 159 10.94 12.71 -10.58
CA VAL A 159 10.19 12.05 -11.65
C VAL A 159 8.99 12.88 -12.05
N VAL A 160 8.89 13.21 -13.33
CA VAL A 160 7.70 13.85 -13.90
C VAL A 160 6.82 12.75 -14.51
N MET A 161 5.66 12.52 -13.92
CA MET A 161 4.73 11.50 -14.38
C MET A 161 4.02 11.93 -15.66
N GLN A 162 3.72 10.99 -16.55
CA GLN A 162 2.97 11.25 -17.78
C GLN A 162 1.58 11.85 -17.48
N LYS A 163 0.96 11.47 -16.38
CA LYS A 163 -0.32 11.97 -15.91
C LYS A 163 -0.13 12.54 -14.51
N ALA A 164 -0.03 13.86 -14.42
CA ALA A 164 0.05 14.54 -13.13
C ALA A 164 -1.30 14.42 -12.41
N GLN A 165 -1.28 14.02 -11.14
CA GLN A 165 -2.44 14.04 -10.27
C GLN A 165 -2.36 15.26 -9.35
N LEU A 166 -3.40 16.08 -9.37
CA LEU A 166 -3.52 17.21 -8.48
C LEU A 166 -4.32 16.82 -7.24
N PHE A 167 -3.82 17.20 -6.08
CA PHE A 167 -4.52 17.03 -4.81
C PHE A 167 -5.46 18.22 -4.54
N GLY A 168 -6.51 17.99 -3.77
CA GLY A 168 -7.40 19.07 -3.33
C GLY A 168 -6.63 20.13 -2.56
N GLY A 169 -6.84 21.42 -2.94
CA GLY A 169 -6.14 22.54 -2.35
C GLY A 169 -5.79 23.63 -3.36
N THR A 170 -4.79 24.44 -3.07
CA THR A 170 -4.31 25.52 -3.94
C THR A 170 -3.23 25.03 -4.90
N ILE A 171 -2.96 25.79 -5.96
CA ILE A 171 -1.83 25.54 -6.86
C ILE A 171 -0.52 25.52 -6.05
N ARG A 172 -0.35 26.50 -5.16
CA ARG A 172 0.84 26.59 -4.28
C ARG A 172 1.00 25.31 -3.44
N SER A 173 -0.06 24.80 -2.80
CA SER A 173 0.03 23.58 -1.99
C SER A 173 0.43 22.37 -2.81
N ASN A 174 0.00 22.28 -4.08
CA ASN A 174 0.40 21.21 -4.98
C ASN A 174 1.86 21.32 -5.42
N LEU A 175 2.38 22.51 -5.63
CA LEU A 175 3.80 22.74 -5.97
C LEU A 175 4.71 22.45 -4.79
N LEU A 176 4.29 22.74 -3.56
CA LEU A 176 5.05 22.51 -2.34
C LEU A 176 4.95 21.09 -1.78
N TRP A 177 4.20 20.20 -2.43
CA TRP A 177 3.94 18.86 -1.91
C TRP A 177 5.22 18.05 -1.62
N GLY A 178 6.23 18.16 -2.47
CA GLY A 178 7.50 17.44 -2.32
C GLY A 178 8.57 18.18 -1.52
N ASN A 179 8.43 19.49 -1.35
CA ASN A 179 9.40 20.33 -0.65
C ASN A 179 8.69 21.46 0.08
N LYS A 180 8.46 21.27 1.38
CA LYS A 180 7.79 22.26 2.24
C LYS A 180 8.61 23.53 2.46
N ASP A 181 9.91 23.44 2.27
CA ASP A 181 10.87 24.53 2.47
C ASP A 181 11.20 25.27 1.15
N ALA A 182 10.54 24.91 0.04
CA ALA A 182 10.64 25.64 -1.20
C ALA A 182 10.04 27.05 -1.00
N VAL A 183 10.92 28.01 -0.92
CA VAL A 183 10.57 29.42 -0.77
C VAL A 183 10.19 29.99 -2.15
N ASP A 184 9.45 31.09 -2.13
CA ASP A 184 8.95 31.84 -3.27
C ASP A 184 10.03 32.28 -4.28
#